data_1a9d42931c04216324d7239fec071738
#
_entry.id   1a9d42931c04216324d7239fec071738
#
_cell.length_a   1.000
_cell.length_b   1.000
_cell.length_c   1.000
_cell.angle_alpha   90.00
_cell.angle_beta   90.00
_cell.angle_gamma   90.00
#
_symmetry.space_group_name_H-M   'P 1'
#
loop_
_entity.id
_entity.type
_entity.pdbx_description
1 polymer ?
#
loop_
_entity_poly.entity_id
_entity_poly.type
_entity_poly.pdbx_seq_one_letter_code
_entity_poly.pdbx_strand_id
1 'polypeptide(L)'
;MQKPQSLRLALTTALPSLSNVLQFRIQEGEIAALQEPSLSFEYRYQLLLTLNNFADNPDTLFVTLLLWVRQNQPDLLTRESIRNKGISFTVDNNADNTSTLSIRLNLTERNRVSELNQTVQVNYEPEPTPPEPVSRPTALYIAGELISQWKGN
;
A
#
# COMPACT_ATOMS: atom_id res chain seq x y z
N MET A 1 -4.95 7.35 -11.58
CA MET A 1 -4.24 6.47 -10.65
C MET A 1 -3.19 7.27 -9.90
N GLN A 2 -3.28 7.30 -8.57
CA GLN A 2 -2.42 8.13 -7.72
C GLN A 2 -1.37 7.31 -6.96
N LYS A 3 -1.70 6.06 -6.61
CA LYS A 3 -0.81 5.19 -5.83
C LYS A 3 0.55 4.93 -6.49
N PRO A 4 0.68 4.68 -7.81
CA PRO A 4 2.00 4.51 -8.42
C PRO A 4 2.89 5.75 -8.30
N GLN A 5 2.33 6.95 -8.45
CA GLN A 5 3.08 8.21 -8.32
C GLN A 5 3.51 8.45 -6.87
N SER A 6 2.61 8.23 -5.92
CA SER A 6 2.88 8.34 -4.48
C SER A 6 3.98 7.35 -4.04
N LEU A 7 3.90 6.09 -4.51
CA LEU A 7 4.93 5.09 -4.19
C LEU A 7 6.30 5.47 -4.80
N ARG A 8 6.30 5.91 -6.06
CA ARG A 8 7.55 6.38 -6.69
C ARG A 8 8.21 7.48 -5.86
N LEU A 9 7.43 8.48 -5.45
CA LEU A 9 7.92 9.59 -4.63
C LEU A 9 8.48 9.08 -3.29
N ALA A 10 7.78 8.20 -2.60
CA ALA A 10 8.23 7.63 -1.33
C ALA A 10 9.57 6.88 -1.48
N LEU A 11 9.69 6.02 -2.50
CA LEU A 11 10.91 5.24 -2.75
C LEU A 11 12.09 6.11 -3.16
N THR A 12 11.90 7.08 -4.07
CA THR A 12 12.99 7.95 -4.53
C THR A 12 13.39 9.00 -3.49
N THR A 13 12.51 9.34 -2.55
CA THR A 13 12.87 10.21 -1.42
C THR A 13 13.73 9.46 -0.41
N ALA A 14 13.39 8.21 -0.10
CA ALA A 14 14.16 7.38 0.83
C ALA A 14 15.49 6.88 0.22
N LEU A 15 15.49 6.57 -1.07
CA LEU A 15 16.62 6.03 -1.83
C LEU A 15 16.78 6.83 -3.13
N PRO A 16 17.48 7.97 -3.13
CA PRO A 16 17.64 8.83 -4.31
C PRO A 16 18.32 8.13 -5.50
N SER A 17 19.16 7.11 -5.25
CA SER A 17 19.79 6.24 -6.25
C SER A 17 18.79 5.57 -7.19
N LEU A 18 17.56 5.33 -6.72
CA LEU A 18 16.49 4.68 -7.49
C LEU A 18 15.91 5.54 -8.62
N SER A 19 16.14 6.85 -8.60
CA SER A 19 15.52 7.79 -9.55
C SER A 19 15.72 7.42 -11.03
N ASN A 20 16.88 6.83 -11.36
CA ASN A 20 17.24 6.47 -12.73
C ASN A 20 17.02 4.99 -13.08
N VAL A 21 16.85 4.13 -12.09
CA VAL A 21 16.77 2.66 -12.28
C VAL A 21 15.39 2.09 -12.03
N LEU A 22 14.52 2.84 -11.34
CA LEU A 22 13.18 2.42 -10.96
C LEU A 22 12.19 2.60 -12.12
N GLN A 23 11.64 1.50 -12.61
CA GLN A 23 10.59 1.47 -13.62
C GLN A 23 9.29 0.94 -13.03
N PHE A 24 8.17 1.54 -13.42
CA PHE A 24 6.82 1.11 -13.05
C PHE A 24 6.04 0.69 -14.28
N ARG A 25 5.38 -0.45 -14.17
CA ARG A 25 4.47 -0.96 -15.19
C ARG A 25 3.21 -1.49 -14.51
N ILE A 26 2.04 -1.13 -15.03
CA ILE A 26 0.77 -1.72 -14.62
C ILE A 26 0.52 -2.94 -15.48
N GLN A 27 0.22 -4.05 -14.82
CA GLN A 27 -0.18 -5.31 -15.43
C GLN A 27 -1.57 -5.69 -14.90
N GLU A 28 -2.33 -6.39 -15.69
CA GLU A 28 -3.62 -7.00 -15.28
C GLU A 28 -4.54 -6.01 -14.54
N GLY A 29 -4.84 -4.88 -15.19
CA GLY A 29 -5.76 -3.88 -14.64
C GLY A 29 -7.22 -4.21 -14.98
N GLU A 30 -8.11 -4.07 -13.99
CA GLU A 30 -9.56 -4.16 -14.16
C GLU A 30 -10.27 -2.96 -13.54
N ILE A 31 -11.47 -2.67 -14.03
CA ILE A 31 -12.39 -1.67 -13.45
C ILE A 31 -13.58 -2.43 -12.87
N ALA A 32 -13.72 -2.39 -11.55
CA ALA A 32 -14.90 -2.90 -10.86
C ALA A 32 -15.90 -1.76 -10.67
N ALA A 33 -17.01 -1.80 -11.40
CA ALA A 33 -18.12 -0.85 -11.21
C ALA A 33 -18.91 -1.26 -9.95
N LEU A 34 -19.23 -0.27 -9.11
CA LEU A 34 -20.12 -0.48 -8.00
C LEU A 34 -21.56 -0.46 -8.51
N GLN A 35 -22.39 -1.40 -8.02
CA GLN A 35 -23.80 -1.52 -8.40
C GLN A 35 -24.64 -0.46 -7.65
N GLU A 36 -24.33 0.82 -7.85
CA GLU A 36 -25.03 1.96 -7.26
C GLU A 36 -25.56 2.88 -8.38
N PRO A 37 -26.47 3.81 -8.07
CA PRO A 37 -26.94 4.81 -9.06
C PRO A 37 -25.82 5.69 -9.61
N SER A 38 -24.68 5.75 -8.93
CA SER A 38 -23.49 6.50 -9.34
C SER A 38 -22.57 5.64 -10.22
N LEU A 39 -21.81 6.30 -11.11
CA LEU A 39 -20.77 5.67 -11.91
C LEU A 39 -19.46 5.47 -11.13
N SER A 40 -19.54 5.37 -9.80
CA SER A 40 -18.36 5.13 -8.94
C SER A 40 -17.75 3.78 -9.23
N PHE A 41 -16.44 3.70 -9.19
CA PHE A 41 -15.71 2.51 -9.58
C PHE A 41 -14.41 2.35 -8.80
N GLU A 42 -13.87 1.14 -8.81
CA GLU A 42 -12.59 0.78 -8.23
C GLU A 42 -11.66 0.26 -9.32
N TYR A 43 -10.46 0.81 -9.41
CA TYR A 43 -9.36 0.18 -10.13
C TYR A 43 -8.79 -0.95 -9.28
N ARG A 44 -8.57 -2.09 -9.89
CA ARG A 44 -7.79 -3.21 -9.34
C ARG A 44 -6.70 -3.53 -10.33
N TYR A 45 -5.46 -3.52 -9.88
CA TYR A 45 -4.35 -3.74 -10.80
C TYR A 45 -3.11 -4.29 -10.10
N GLN A 46 -2.28 -4.95 -10.86
CA GLN A 46 -0.97 -5.34 -10.43
C GLN A 46 0.06 -4.30 -10.89
N LEU A 47 0.76 -3.70 -9.93
CA LEU A 47 1.88 -2.81 -10.19
C LEU A 47 3.18 -3.61 -10.14
N LEU A 48 3.91 -3.62 -11.26
CA LEU A 48 5.26 -4.17 -11.36
C LEU A 48 6.27 -3.03 -11.22
N LEU A 49 7.14 -3.15 -10.23
CA LEU A 49 8.33 -2.33 -10.04
C LEU A 49 9.51 -3.13 -10.55
N THR A 50 10.33 -2.55 -11.41
CA THR A 50 11.59 -3.16 -11.88
C THR A 50 12.73 -2.20 -11.59
N LEU A 51 13.76 -2.72 -10.91
CA LEU A 51 14.99 -2.03 -10.60
C LEU A 51 16.14 -2.76 -11.32
N ASN A 52 16.64 -2.15 -12.36
CA ASN A 52 17.79 -2.69 -13.10
C ASN A 52 19.09 -2.21 -12.43
N ASN A 53 20.09 -3.08 -12.39
CA ASN A 53 21.39 -2.77 -11.79
C ASN A 53 21.28 -2.24 -10.35
N PHE A 54 20.41 -2.86 -9.56
CA PHE A 54 20.22 -2.52 -8.17
C PHE A 54 21.45 -2.97 -7.37
N ALA A 55 22.09 -2.03 -6.67
CA ALA A 55 23.28 -2.26 -5.86
C ALA A 55 23.11 -1.86 -4.40
N ASP A 56 21.98 -1.24 -4.05
CA ASP A 56 21.69 -0.83 -2.68
C ASP A 56 21.21 -1.99 -1.80
N ASN A 57 21.06 -1.73 -0.50
CA ASN A 57 20.54 -2.72 0.44
C ASN A 57 19.03 -2.97 0.19
N PRO A 58 18.61 -4.19 -0.15
CA PRO A 58 17.22 -4.52 -0.42
C PRO A 58 16.33 -4.36 0.83
N ASP A 59 16.86 -4.52 2.04
CA ASP A 59 16.06 -4.39 3.26
C ASP A 59 15.56 -2.96 3.44
N THR A 60 16.37 -1.96 3.11
CA THR A 60 15.96 -0.55 3.15
C THR A 60 14.83 -0.28 2.15
N LEU A 61 14.91 -0.85 0.96
CA LEU A 61 13.87 -0.76 -0.06
C LEU A 61 12.57 -1.40 0.44
N PHE A 62 12.64 -2.63 0.96
CA PHE A 62 11.45 -3.34 1.44
C PHE A 62 10.81 -2.69 2.66
N VAL A 63 11.60 -2.18 3.61
CA VAL A 63 11.05 -1.44 4.77
C VAL A 63 10.32 -0.18 4.30
N THR A 64 10.90 0.59 3.39
CA THR A 64 10.24 1.78 2.82
C THR A 64 8.95 1.43 2.09
N LEU A 65 8.98 0.35 1.29
CA LEU A 65 7.80 -0.17 0.60
C LEU A 65 6.69 -0.57 1.59
N LEU A 66 7.02 -1.32 2.64
CA LEU A 66 6.06 -1.77 3.65
C LEU A 66 5.48 -0.61 4.46
N LEU A 67 6.26 0.42 4.75
CA LEU A 67 5.76 1.64 5.40
C LEU A 67 4.75 2.35 4.50
N TRP A 68 5.02 2.45 3.21
CA TRP A 68 4.09 3.01 2.25
C TRP A 68 2.82 2.16 2.12
N VAL A 69 2.97 0.82 2.01
CA VAL A 69 1.83 -0.12 1.91
C VAL A 69 0.93 -0.01 3.14
N ARG A 70 1.49 0.10 4.33
CA ARG A 70 0.72 0.26 5.58
C ARG A 70 -0.20 1.47 5.57
N GLN A 71 0.19 2.55 4.90
CA GLN A 71 -0.58 3.78 4.81
C GLN A 71 -1.55 3.81 3.63
N ASN A 72 -1.17 3.22 2.49
CA ASN A 72 -1.88 3.37 1.23
C ASN A 72 -2.62 2.11 0.76
N GLN A 73 -2.29 0.92 1.31
CA GLN A 73 -2.94 -0.35 1.00
C GLN A 73 -2.85 -1.30 2.21
N PRO A 74 -3.45 -0.94 3.37
CA PRO A 74 -3.28 -1.69 4.62
C PRO A 74 -3.83 -3.12 4.57
N ASP A 75 -4.81 -3.39 3.72
CA ASP A 75 -5.39 -4.72 3.54
C ASP A 75 -4.39 -5.77 3.02
N LEU A 76 -3.35 -5.35 2.28
CA LEU A 76 -2.25 -6.25 1.88
C LEU A 76 -1.51 -6.84 3.08
N LEU A 77 -1.53 -6.17 4.22
CA LEU A 77 -0.82 -6.60 5.43
C LEU A 77 -1.73 -7.28 6.46
N THR A 78 -3.05 -7.05 6.38
CA THR A 78 -4.00 -7.48 7.41
C THR A 78 -4.72 -8.79 7.08
N ARG A 79 -4.99 -9.07 5.81
CA ARG A 79 -5.70 -10.29 5.40
C ARG A 79 -4.72 -11.40 5.08
N GLU A 80 -4.79 -12.50 5.83
CA GLU A 80 -3.90 -13.65 5.64
C GLU A 80 -3.96 -14.25 4.22
N SER A 81 -5.13 -14.31 3.63
CA SER A 81 -5.34 -14.79 2.25
C SER A 81 -4.70 -13.88 1.19
N ILE A 82 -4.54 -12.60 1.46
CA ILE A 82 -3.98 -11.59 0.56
C ILE A 82 -2.49 -11.39 0.86
N ARG A 83 -2.09 -11.47 2.14
CA ARG A 83 -0.70 -11.25 2.60
C ARG A 83 0.32 -12.12 1.85
N ASN A 84 -0.04 -13.38 1.56
CA ASN A 84 0.84 -14.32 0.87
C ASN A 84 0.91 -14.14 -0.65
N LYS A 85 0.06 -13.31 -1.25
CA LYS A 85 -0.03 -13.09 -2.70
C LYS A 85 -0.06 -11.62 -3.10
N GLY A 86 -0.24 -10.71 -2.16
CA GLY A 86 -0.38 -9.28 -2.42
C GLY A 86 0.92 -8.58 -2.76
N ILE A 87 2.04 -9.08 -2.22
CA ILE A 87 3.40 -8.59 -2.45
C ILE A 87 4.27 -9.80 -2.78
N SER A 88 4.92 -9.78 -3.93
CA SER A 88 5.89 -10.80 -4.33
C SER A 88 7.09 -10.16 -5.03
N PHE A 89 8.23 -10.82 -4.99
CA PHE A 89 9.42 -10.33 -5.67
C PHE A 89 10.24 -11.45 -6.28
N THR A 90 11.05 -11.11 -7.27
CA THR A 90 12.09 -11.95 -7.86
C THR A 90 13.40 -11.17 -7.94
N VAL A 91 14.50 -11.86 -7.79
CA VAL A 91 15.86 -11.29 -7.87
C VAL A 91 16.66 -12.10 -8.89
N ASP A 92 17.17 -11.44 -9.90
CA ASP A 92 18.08 -12.01 -10.87
C ASP A 92 19.46 -11.37 -10.67
N ASN A 93 20.45 -12.17 -10.29
CA ASN A 93 21.81 -11.67 -10.08
C ASN A 93 22.53 -11.49 -11.42
N ASN A 94 23.09 -10.30 -11.63
CA ASN A 94 23.85 -9.94 -12.81
C ASN A 94 25.34 -10.34 -12.65
N ALA A 95 26.06 -10.44 -13.74
CA ALA A 95 27.48 -10.82 -13.72
C ALA A 95 28.41 -9.74 -13.11
N ASP A 96 27.93 -8.50 -12.98
CA ASP A 96 28.65 -7.33 -12.47
C ASP A 96 28.43 -7.05 -10.97
N ASN A 97 27.96 -8.04 -10.21
CA ASN A 97 27.57 -7.94 -8.81
C ASN A 97 26.38 -7.00 -8.53
N THR A 98 25.65 -6.57 -9.55
CA THR A 98 24.33 -5.93 -9.39
C THR A 98 23.23 -6.96 -9.48
N SER A 99 21.99 -6.55 -9.19
CA SER A 99 20.81 -7.40 -9.33
C SER A 99 19.71 -6.69 -10.09
N THR A 100 18.92 -7.46 -10.82
CA THR A 100 17.63 -7.00 -11.32
C THR A 100 16.56 -7.46 -10.33
N LEU A 101 15.94 -6.51 -9.66
CA LEU A 101 14.88 -6.77 -8.68
C LEU A 101 13.53 -6.41 -9.30
N SER A 102 12.61 -7.36 -9.31
CA SER A 102 11.22 -7.15 -9.75
C SER A 102 10.26 -7.39 -8.61
N ILE A 103 9.44 -6.39 -8.27
CA ILE A 103 8.46 -6.44 -7.18
C ILE A 103 7.06 -6.28 -7.78
N ARG A 104 6.12 -7.13 -7.38
CA ARG A 104 4.71 -7.07 -7.77
C ARG A 104 3.86 -6.71 -6.57
N LEU A 105 2.97 -5.73 -6.75
CA LEU A 105 2.00 -5.28 -5.76
C LEU A 105 0.60 -5.33 -6.35
N ASN A 106 -0.34 -5.95 -5.66
CA ASN A 106 -1.75 -5.90 -6.01
C ASN A 106 -2.39 -4.69 -5.32
N LEU A 107 -2.79 -3.70 -6.10
CA LEU A 107 -3.29 -2.41 -5.60
C LEU A 107 -4.73 -2.18 -6.03
N THR A 108 -5.46 -1.44 -5.20
CA THR A 108 -6.81 -0.95 -5.51
C THR A 108 -6.88 0.56 -5.33
N GLU A 109 -7.68 1.24 -6.13
CA GLU A 109 -7.95 2.68 -5.98
C GLU A 109 -9.43 2.95 -6.24
N ARG A 110 -10.11 3.57 -5.27
CA ARG A 110 -11.52 3.93 -5.39
C ARG A 110 -11.68 5.33 -5.93
N ASN A 111 -12.67 5.48 -6.81
CA ASN A 111 -13.06 6.76 -7.37
C ASN A 111 -14.57 6.94 -7.19
N ARG A 112 -14.93 8.01 -6.51
CA ARG A 112 -16.32 8.43 -6.35
C ARG A 112 -16.69 9.33 -7.52
N VAL A 113 -17.73 8.96 -8.21
CA VAL A 113 -18.31 9.77 -9.29
C VAL A 113 -19.58 10.42 -8.79
N SER A 114 -19.64 11.75 -8.90
CA SER A 114 -20.81 12.54 -8.54
C SER A 114 -21.25 13.39 -9.73
N GLU A 115 -22.56 13.58 -9.86
CA GLU A 115 -23.17 14.42 -10.87
C GLU A 115 -23.69 15.69 -10.18
N LEU A 116 -23.20 16.83 -10.60
CA LEU A 116 -23.61 18.14 -10.09
C LEU A 116 -23.76 19.12 -11.26
N ASN A 117 -24.94 19.74 -11.39
CA ASN A 117 -25.22 20.75 -12.43
C ASN A 117 -24.86 20.26 -13.85
N GLN A 118 -25.28 19.07 -14.22
CA GLN A 118 -24.98 18.42 -15.51
C GLN A 118 -23.47 18.19 -15.77
N THR A 119 -22.66 18.24 -14.74
CA THR A 119 -21.22 18.00 -14.80
C THR A 119 -20.87 16.74 -14.00
N VAL A 120 -20.11 15.84 -14.59
CA VAL A 120 -19.60 14.66 -13.91
C VAL A 120 -18.28 15.00 -13.25
N GLN A 121 -18.20 14.77 -11.94
CA GLN A 121 -16.98 14.95 -11.15
C GLN A 121 -16.46 13.59 -10.67
N VAL A 122 -15.16 13.37 -10.81
CA VAL A 122 -14.48 12.16 -10.35
C VAL A 122 -13.51 12.53 -9.24
N ASN A 123 -13.74 12.01 -8.05
CA ASN A 123 -12.92 12.27 -6.87
C ASN A 123 -12.26 10.97 -6.40
N TYR A 124 -10.96 11.01 -6.18
CA TYR A 124 -10.23 9.92 -5.55
C TYR A 124 -10.64 9.77 -4.09
N GLU A 125 -10.90 8.55 -3.67
CA GLU A 125 -11.26 8.21 -2.29
C GLU A 125 -10.04 7.55 -1.62
N PRO A 126 -9.38 8.23 -0.66
CA PRO A 126 -8.20 7.68 0.00
C PRO A 126 -8.58 6.50 0.88
N GLU A 127 -7.60 5.65 1.18
CA GLU A 127 -7.79 4.57 2.15
C GLU A 127 -8.16 5.14 3.53
N PRO A 128 -9.02 4.44 4.28
CA PRO A 128 -9.34 4.85 5.64
C PRO A 128 -8.05 4.85 6.49
N THR A 129 -7.90 5.88 7.32
CA THR A 129 -6.78 5.95 8.26
C THR A 129 -6.79 4.71 9.15
N PRO A 130 -5.62 4.07 9.38
CA PRO A 130 -5.54 2.96 10.32
C PRO A 130 -6.10 3.39 11.67
N PRO A 131 -6.85 2.52 12.38
CA PRO A 131 -7.33 2.84 13.71
C PRO A 131 -6.13 3.19 14.60
N GLU A 132 -6.28 4.24 15.41
CA GLU A 132 -5.26 4.59 16.39
C GLU A 132 -4.99 3.37 17.29
N PRO A 133 -3.72 3.14 17.69
CA PRO A 133 -3.42 2.05 18.61
C PRO A 133 -4.21 2.27 19.90
N VAL A 134 -5.15 1.38 20.14
CA VAL A 134 -5.95 1.41 21.37
C VAL A 134 -4.99 1.15 22.52
N SER A 135 -4.86 2.12 23.44
CA SER A 135 -4.17 1.90 24.71
C SER A 135 -4.88 0.76 25.42
N ARG A 136 -4.18 -0.36 25.63
CA ARG A 136 -4.76 -1.50 26.36
C ARG A 136 -5.00 -1.04 27.78
N PRO A 137 -6.25 -1.17 28.30
CA PRO A 137 -6.51 -0.85 29.69
C PRO A 137 -5.62 -1.73 30.58
N THR A 138 -5.04 -1.12 31.61
CA THR A 138 -4.19 -1.83 32.57
C THR A 138 -4.89 -2.12 33.88
N ALA A 139 -6.11 -1.65 34.03
CA ALA A 139 -6.93 -1.86 35.22
C ALA A 139 -8.42 -1.88 34.87
N LEU A 140 -9.17 -2.68 35.60
CA LEU A 140 -10.63 -2.75 35.53
C LEU A 140 -11.21 -2.23 36.85
N TYR A 141 -12.07 -1.23 36.75
CA TYR A 141 -12.86 -0.70 37.88
C TYR A 141 -14.35 -0.99 37.64
N ILE A 142 -15.08 -1.41 38.71
CA ILE A 142 -16.52 -1.55 38.68
C ILE A 142 -17.07 -0.76 39.88
N ALA A 143 -18.03 0.13 39.62
CA ALA A 143 -18.63 1.01 40.64
C ALA A 143 -17.60 1.79 41.50
N GLY A 144 -16.42 2.12 40.89
CA GLY A 144 -15.36 2.84 41.57
C GLY A 144 -14.37 1.95 42.34
N GLU A 145 -14.59 0.65 42.41
CA GLU A 145 -13.69 -0.31 43.04
C GLU A 145 -12.77 -0.99 42.00
N LEU A 146 -11.46 -1.10 42.31
CA LEU A 146 -10.50 -1.80 41.50
C LEU A 146 -10.72 -3.32 41.59
N ILE A 147 -11.15 -3.93 40.47
CA ILE A 147 -11.43 -5.37 40.40
C ILE A 147 -10.20 -6.15 39.92
N SER A 148 -9.48 -5.60 38.99
CA SER A 148 -8.29 -6.28 38.42
C SER A 148 -7.30 -5.26 37.88
N GLN A 149 -6.02 -5.58 38.03
CA GLN A 149 -4.91 -4.81 37.45
C GLN A 149 -3.89 -5.77 36.86
N TRP A 150 -3.38 -5.43 35.65
CA TRP A 150 -2.35 -6.20 34.96
C TRP A 150 -1.25 -5.29 34.42
N LYS A 151 -0.04 -5.82 34.35
CA LYS A 151 1.08 -5.07 33.79
C LYS A 151 0.92 -4.99 32.27
N GLY A 152 0.90 -3.78 31.73
CA GLY A 152 1.04 -3.57 30.29
C GLY A 152 2.42 -4.08 29.84
N ASN A 153 2.43 -4.84 28.76
CA ASN A 153 3.68 -5.19 28.05
C ASN A 153 4.12 -4.02 27.22
#